data_ac381e9dc64d8471e19fc76b85a4e962
#
_entry.id   ac381e9dc64d8471e19fc76b85a4e962
#
_cell.length_a   1.000
_cell.length_b   1.000
_cell.length_c   1.000
_cell.angle_alpha   90.00
_cell.angle_beta   90.00
_cell.angle_gamma   90.00
#
_symmetry.space_group_name_H-M   'P 1'
#
loop_
_entity.id
_entity.type
_entity.pdbx_description
1 polymer ?
#
loop_
_entity_poly.entity_id
_entity_poly.type
_entity_poly.pdbx_seq_one_letter_code
_entity_poly.pdbx_strand_id
1 'polypeptide(L)'
;MTKRSRVTLNTIALELVPPNLEGGKERAIEDARKVVQYSAASGLDGRIRHVMMPGMIAEDDDRPIPMQPKLDVLDFWSIIKPELAGVHGLCTQVTAFMDEPSLHRRLVDLSDAGMEGIVFVGVPRTMQDGEGSGVAPTDALSLYRQLVANRGVIVIPTRDGEQGRLNFKCSRGATYGMTQLLYSDAIVGFLREFARTTEHRPEILLSFGFVPKVETRIGLINWLIQDPGNAAVADEQAFVQKLAGSEPARRRRLMVDLYKRVLDGVADLGFPLSIHLEATYGVSAAAFETFAEMLAYWSPAEPGKPD
;
A
#
# COMPACT_ATOMS: atom_id res chain seq x y z
N MET A 1 -19.21 27.98 -2.52
CA MET A 1 -18.50 26.74 -2.13
C MET A 1 -17.73 26.25 -3.36
N THR A 2 -16.45 26.52 -3.40
CA THR A 2 -15.55 26.07 -4.46
C THR A 2 -15.46 24.54 -4.38
N LYS A 3 -15.90 23.83 -5.41
CA LYS A 3 -15.61 22.41 -5.59
C LYS A 3 -14.07 22.27 -5.55
N ARG A 4 -13.50 21.80 -4.43
CA ARG A 4 -12.12 21.34 -4.44
C ARG A 4 -12.07 20.24 -5.49
N SER A 5 -11.33 20.45 -6.57
CA SER A 5 -11.04 19.43 -7.56
C SER A 5 -10.48 18.21 -6.82
N ARG A 6 -10.95 17.05 -7.21
CA ARG A 6 -10.45 15.76 -6.71
C ARG A 6 -8.94 15.73 -6.95
N VAL A 7 -8.15 15.81 -5.90
CA VAL A 7 -6.70 15.69 -6.00
C VAL A 7 -6.41 14.21 -6.11
N THR A 8 -5.88 13.76 -7.23
CA THR A 8 -5.31 12.42 -7.38
C THR A 8 -3.89 12.45 -6.83
N LEU A 9 -3.44 11.37 -6.21
CA LEU A 9 -2.04 11.23 -5.77
C LEU A 9 -1.11 11.21 -6.97
N ASN A 10 -1.52 10.53 -8.04
CA ASN A 10 -0.75 10.35 -9.29
C ASN A 10 0.73 10.09 -8.98
N THR A 11 1.02 9.00 -8.29
CA THR A 11 2.29 8.82 -7.60
C THR A 11 2.92 7.46 -7.80
N ILE A 12 4.23 7.42 -7.57
CA ILE A 12 4.97 6.25 -7.20
C ILE A 12 5.26 6.38 -5.69
N ALA A 13 4.66 5.49 -4.89
CA ALA A 13 4.89 5.40 -3.46
C ALA A 13 5.79 4.21 -3.15
N LEU A 14 6.72 4.37 -2.21
CA LEU A 14 7.55 3.28 -1.69
C LEU A 14 7.13 2.96 -0.26
N GLU A 15 6.88 1.68 0.04
CA GLU A 15 6.61 1.27 1.41
C GLU A 15 7.89 1.29 2.26
N LEU A 16 7.81 1.95 3.40
CA LEU A 16 8.78 1.85 4.47
C LEU A 16 8.09 1.45 5.77
N VAL A 17 8.34 0.22 6.18
CA VAL A 17 7.78 -0.33 7.42
C VAL A 17 8.52 0.29 8.62
N PRO A 18 7.82 0.90 9.59
CA PRO A 18 8.46 1.38 10.81
C PRO A 18 9.30 0.28 11.48
N PRO A 19 10.55 0.55 11.85
CA PRO A 19 11.40 -0.43 12.51
C PRO A 19 10.92 -0.73 13.94
N ASN A 20 11.50 -1.75 14.57
CA ASN A 20 11.23 -2.05 15.98
C ASN A 20 11.62 -0.86 16.86
N LEU A 21 10.99 -0.72 18.02
CA LEU A 21 11.30 0.35 18.98
C LEU A 21 12.77 0.34 19.39
N GLU A 22 13.31 -0.83 19.69
CA GLU A 22 14.73 -1.00 20.05
C GLU A 22 15.62 -0.75 18.83
N GLY A 23 16.54 0.21 18.93
CA GLY A 23 17.42 0.64 17.84
C GLY A 23 16.69 1.30 16.65
N GLY A 24 15.42 1.63 16.83
CA GLY A 24 14.55 2.05 15.74
C GLY A 24 14.96 3.32 15.04
N LYS A 25 15.51 4.32 15.75
CA LYS A 25 15.93 5.60 15.18
C LYS A 25 17.09 5.43 14.19
N GLU A 26 18.14 4.75 14.61
CA GLU A 26 19.33 4.50 13.77
C GLU A 26 18.95 3.70 12.54
N ARG A 27 18.11 2.67 12.71
CA ARG A 27 17.60 1.86 11.61
C ARG A 27 16.74 2.65 10.64
N ALA A 28 15.88 3.53 11.13
CA ALA A 28 15.05 4.41 10.31
C ALA A 28 15.90 5.32 9.41
N ILE A 29 16.92 5.97 9.98
CA ILE A 29 17.87 6.82 9.24
C ILE A 29 18.64 5.99 8.19
N GLU A 30 19.12 4.82 8.58
CA GLU A 30 19.86 3.92 7.66
C GLU A 30 18.97 3.52 6.47
N ASP A 31 17.74 3.11 6.71
CA ASP A 31 16.82 2.69 5.65
C ASP A 31 16.44 3.88 4.74
N ALA A 32 16.21 5.07 5.28
CA ALA A 32 15.98 6.27 4.48
C ALA A 32 17.18 6.63 3.58
N ARG A 33 18.40 6.56 4.11
CA ARG A 33 19.62 6.78 3.32
C ARG A 33 19.81 5.74 2.23
N LYS A 34 19.48 4.46 2.50
CA LYS A 34 19.46 3.41 1.47
C LYS A 34 18.46 3.71 0.36
N VAL A 35 17.27 4.23 0.70
CA VAL A 35 16.29 4.66 -0.31
C VAL A 35 16.90 5.70 -1.24
N VAL A 36 17.51 6.74 -0.71
CA VAL A 36 18.18 7.79 -1.51
C VAL A 36 19.29 7.19 -2.38
N GLN A 37 20.16 6.39 -1.78
CA GLN A 37 21.29 5.77 -2.48
C GLN A 37 20.82 4.86 -3.62
N TYR A 38 19.85 3.96 -3.36
CA TYR A 38 19.41 3.01 -4.37
C TYR A 38 18.48 3.63 -5.41
N SER A 39 17.72 4.67 -5.06
CA SER A 39 16.97 5.45 -6.04
C SER A 39 17.90 6.11 -7.05
N ALA A 40 18.96 6.78 -6.59
CA ALA A 40 19.95 7.39 -7.47
C ALA A 40 20.68 6.34 -8.34
N ALA A 41 21.11 5.22 -7.76
CA ALA A 41 21.81 4.15 -8.48
C ALA A 41 20.96 3.45 -9.55
N SER A 42 19.62 3.41 -9.37
CA SER A 42 18.69 2.76 -10.31
C SER A 42 17.93 3.74 -11.22
N GLY A 43 18.26 5.03 -11.19
CA GLY A 43 17.58 6.05 -12.01
C GLY A 43 16.14 6.34 -11.57
N LEU A 44 15.83 6.11 -10.31
CA LEU A 44 14.52 6.41 -9.69
C LEU A 44 14.53 7.71 -8.87
N ASP A 45 15.63 8.43 -8.88
CA ASP A 45 15.76 9.70 -8.17
C ASP A 45 14.68 10.70 -8.64
N GLY A 46 14.00 11.33 -7.70
CA GLY A 46 12.87 12.24 -7.96
C GLY A 46 11.59 11.56 -8.50
N ARG A 47 11.60 10.25 -8.82
CA ARG A 47 10.40 9.54 -9.29
C ARG A 47 9.55 8.99 -8.14
N ILE A 48 10.16 8.55 -7.06
CA ILE A 48 9.46 8.14 -5.82
C ILE A 48 9.03 9.41 -5.11
N ARG A 49 7.73 9.69 -5.12
CA ARG A 49 7.17 10.93 -4.59
C ARG A 49 6.55 10.78 -3.21
N HIS A 50 6.18 9.57 -2.86
CA HIS A 50 5.60 9.28 -1.55
C HIS A 50 6.30 8.10 -0.88
N VAL A 51 6.33 8.16 0.45
CA VAL A 51 6.59 7.00 1.30
C VAL A 51 5.29 6.58 1.94
N MET A 52 4.92 5.32 1.77
CA MET A 52 3.79 4.69 2.45
C MET A 52 4.30 4.02 3.73
N MET A 53 3.75 4.40 4.86
CA MET A 53 4.11 3.87 6.17
C MET A 53 2.91 3.10 6.76
N PRO A 54 2.99 1.77 6.88
CA PRO A 54 1.93 1.01 7.52
C PRO A 54 1.87 1.32 9.02
N GLY A 55 0.69 1.72 9.50
CA GLY A 55 0.38 1.75 10.93
C GLY A 55 0.20 0.31 11.40
N MET A 56 1.15 -0.17 12.19
CA MET A 56 1.16 -1.55 12.67
C MET A 56 0.38 -1.67 13.97
N ILE A 57 -0.40 -2.73 14.07
CA ILE A 57 -1.04 -3.16 15.32
C ILE A 57 -0.51 -4.55 15.69
N ALA A 58 -0.64 -4.92 16.94
CA ALA A 58 -0.38 -6.30 17.35
C ALA A 58 -1.31 -7.21 16.56
N GLU A 59 -0.72 -8.18 15.88
CA GLU A 59 -1.41 -9.21 15.12
C GLU A 59 -1.37 -10.51 15.90
N ASP A 60 -2.20 -11.44 15.48
CA ASP A 60 -2.53 -12.64 16.19
C ASP A 60 -1.40 -13.61 16.40
N ASP A 61 -1.61 -14.53 17.34
CA ASP A 61 -0.65 -15.58 17.74
C ASP A 61 -0.34 -16.58 16.61
N ASP A 62 -1.17 -16.65 15.54
CA ASP A 62 -0.96 -17.53 14.40
C ASP A 62 0.03 -16.97 13.35
N ARG A 63 0.54 -15.74 13.57
CA ARG A 63 1.50 -15.11 12.67
C ARG A 63 2.84 -15.87 12.70
N PRO A 64 3.34 -16.38 11.55
CA PRO A 64 4.54 -17.20 11.50
C PRO A 64 5.83 -16.52 12.01
N ILE A 65 5.85 -15.20 11.99
CA ILE A 65 6.94 -14.39 12.53
C ILE A 65 6.32 -13.39 13.51
N PRO A 66 6.56 -13.55 14.82
CA PRO A 66 6.03 -12.67 15.84
C PRO A 66 6.37 -11.20 15.53
N MET A 67 5.39 -10.33 15.68
CA MET A 67 5.60 -8.91 15.50
C MET A 67 6.15 -8.29 16.78
N GLN A 68 7.27 -7.60 16.66
CA GLN A 68 7.82 -6.80 17.75
C GLN A 68 7.17 -5.41 17.74
N PRO A 69 7.05 -4.73 18.88
CA PRO A 69 6.59 -3.34 18.94
C PRO A 69 7.37 -2.45 17.99
N LYS A 70 6.66 -1.65 17.21
CA LYS A 70 7.21 -0.77 16.17
C LYS A 70 7.21 0.69 16.62
N LEU A 71 8.06 1.49 15.99
CA LEU A 71 7.92 2.94 16.08
C LEU A 71 6.54 3.36 15.59
N ASP A 72 5.96 4.35 16.26
CA ASP A 72 4.75 5.00 15.74
C ASP A 72 5.03 5.68 14.40
N VAL A 73 4.02 5.77 13.54
CA VAL A 73 4.14 6.36 12.20
C VAL A 73 4.58 7.82 12.25
N LEU A 74 4.10 8.62 13.21
CA LEU A 74 4.50 10.02 13.35
C LEU A 74 5.97 10.15 13.78
N ASP A 75 6.39 9.35 14.76
CA ASP A 75 7.78 9.33 15.20
C ASP A 75 8.70 8.89 14.08
N PHE A 76 8.33 7.81 13.38
CA PHE A 76 9.08 7.31 12.24
C PHE A 76 9.20 8.35 11.13
N TRP A 77 8.09 8.98 10.74
CA TRP A 77 8.09 10.04 9.72
C TRP A 77 8.96 11.23 10.13
N SER A 78 8.90 11.67 11.38
CA SER A 78 9.72 12.76 11.87
C SER A 78 11.22 12.48 11.75
N ILE A 79 11.62 11.22 11.88
CA ILE A 79 13.02 10.76 11.76
C ILE A 79 13.46 10.70 10.31
N ILE A 80 12.64 10.12 9.40
CA ILE A 80 13.05 9.86 8.01
C ILE A 80 12.84 11.05 7.07
N LYS A 81 11.86 11.92 7.33
CA LYS A 81 11.52 13.06 6.49
C LYS A 81 12.72 13.96 6.15
N PRO A 82 13.63 14.29 7.09
CA PRO A 82 14.81 15.12 6.80
C PRO A 82 15.78 14.47 5.81
N GLU A 83 15.81 13.13 5.75
CA GLU A 83 16.68 12.36 4.84
C GLU A 83 16.07 12.21 3.43
N LEU A 84 14.75 12.45 3.27
CA LEU A 84 13.97 12.20 2.06
C LEU A 84 13.47 13.50 1.43
N ALA A 85 14.38 14.31 0.91
CA ALA A 85 14.05 15.61 0.32
C ALA A 85 13.03 15.48 -0.83
N GLY A 86 11.95 16.27 -0.79
CA GLY A 86 10.93 16.31 -1.84
C GLY A 86 9.96 15.11 -1.84
N VAL A 87 10.04 14.23 -0.84
CA VAL A 87 9.12 13.09 -0.68
C VAL A 87 8.05 13.43 0.35
N HIS A 88 6.81 12.99 0.12
CA HIS A 88 5.66 13.22 0.99
C HIS A 88 5.25 11.93 1.71
N GLY A 89 4.49 12.05 2.79
CA GLY A 89 4.04 10.92 3.60
C GLY A 89 2.65 10.44 3.19
N LEU A 90 2.50 9.11 3.11
CA LEU A 90 1.23 8.41 3.14
C LEU A 90 1.29 7.42 4.32
N CYS A 91 0.16 7.13 4.94
CA CYS A 91 0.16 6.11 5.99
C CYS A 91 -1.15 5.30 6.02
N THR A 92 -1.12 4.15 6.67
CA THR A 92 -2.33 3.49 7.12
C THR A 92 -2.64 3.91 8.56
N GLN A 93 -3.92 4.08 8.88
CA GLN A 93 -4.39 4.35 10.24
C GLN A 93 -5.48 3.37 10.62
N VAL A 94 -5.21 2.55 11.62
CA VAL A 94 -6.23 1.68 12.22
C VAL A 94 -7.18 2.55 13.04
N THR A 95 -8.46 2.49 12.74
CA THR A 95 -9.48 3.34 13.36
C THR A 95 -10.34 2.59 14.38
N ALA A 96 -10.46 1.27 14.21
CA ALA A 96 -11.39 0.43 14.95
C ALA A 96 -11.15 0.35 16.48
N PHE A 97 -9.99 0.80 16.96
CA PHE A 97 -9.64 0.82 18.37
C PHE A 97 -9.53 2.24 18.95
N MET A 98 -9.92 3.25 18.19
CA MET A 98 -9.86 4.65 18.63
C MET A 98 -11.26 5.25 18.72
N ASP A 99 -11.58 5.88 19.82
CA ASP A 99 -12.77 6.70 19.91
C ASP A 99 -12.67 7.94 19.00
N GLU A 100 -13.80 8.56 18.70
CA GLU A 100 -13.85 9.69 17.76
C GLU A 100 -12.96 10.87 18.19
N PRO A 101 -12.90 11.32 19.46
CA PRO A 101 -12.00 12.39 19.88
C PRO A 101 -10.52 12.05 19.72
N SER A 102 -10.13 10.82 20.03
CA SER A 102 -8.74 10.36 19.90
C SER A 102 -8.34 10.21 18.44
N LEU A 103 -9.21 9.66 17.60
CA LEU A 103 -8.98 9.57 16.16
C LEU A 103 -8.89 10.98 15.54
N HIS A 104 -9.75 11.91 15.94
CA HIS A 104 -9.68 13.29 15.45
C HIS A 104 -8.30 13.93 15.73
N ARG A 105 -7.83 13.87 16.99
CA ARG A 105 -6.51 14.39 17.36
C ARG A 105 -5.41 13.73 16.53
N ARG A 106 -5.45 12.40 16.42
CA ARG A 106 -4.48 11.63 15.63
C ARG A 106 -4.42 12.09 14.16
N LEU A 107 -5.58 12.31 13.53
CA LEU A 107 -5.65 12.76 12.14
C LEU A 107 -5.19 14.20 11.96
N VAL A 108 -5.39 15.07 12.95
CA VAL A 108 -4.81 16.42 12.98
C VAL A 108 -3.29 16.32 13.02
N ASP A 109 -2.73 15.54 13.96
CA ASP A 109 -1.28 15.37 14.10
C ASP A 109 -0.64 14.82 12.82
N LEU A 110 -1.28 13.83 12.16
CA LEU A 110 -0.83 13.27 10.88
C LEU A 110 -0.87 14.33 9.75
N SER A 111 -1.94 15.12 9.70
CA SER A 111 -2.08 16.21 8.71
C SER A 111 -1.02 17.31 8.91
N ASP A 112 -0.78 17.71 10.16
CA ASP A 112 0.22 18.75 10.52
C ASP A 112 1.65 18.26 10.26
N ALA A 113 1.90 16.95 10.41
CA ALA A 113 3.17 16.32 10.02
C ALA A 113 3.39 16.28 8.50
N GLY A 114 2.34 16.55 7.70
CA GLY A 114 2.40 16.60 6.25
C GLY A 114 2.08 15.27 5.57
N MET A 115 1.23 14.44 6.19
CA MET A 115 0.65 13.27 5.51
C MET A 115 -0.35 13.72 4.44
N GLU A 116 -0.09 13.38 3.19
CA GLU A 116 -0.96 13.76 2.06
C GLU A 116 -2.12 12.78 1.82
N GLY A 117 -2.03 11.56 2.36
CA GLY A 117 -3.09 10.57 2.27
C GLY A 117 -3.04 9.58 3.43
N ILE A 118 -4.23 9.14 3.83
CA ILE A 118 -4.41 8.18 4.93
C ILE A 118 -5.33 7.06 4.47
N VAL A 119 -4.86 5.83 4.58
CA VAL A 119 -5.67 4.62 4.36
C VAL A 119 -6.31 4.23 5.69
N PHE A 120 -7.63 4.29 5.78
CA PHE A 120 -8.36 3.85 6.96
C PHE A 120 -8.50 2.33 6.98
N VAL A 121 -8.04 1.73 8.06
CA VAL A 121 -8.02 0.27 8.25
C VAL A 121 -8.86 -0.11 9.46
N GLY A 122 -9.56 -1.22 9.36
CA GLY A 122 -10.42 -1.78 10.42
C GLY A 122 -9.69 -2.71 11.37
N VAL A 123 -10.40 -3.71 11.84
CA VAL A 123 -9.88 -4.76 12.71
C VAL A 123 -9.02 -5.78 11.94
N PRO A 124 -8.10 -6.49 12.61
CA PRO A 124 -7.43 -7.65 12.04
C PRO A 124 -8.43 -8.69 11.54
N ARG A 125 -8.02 -9.50 10.56
CA ARG A 125 -8.90 -10.52 9.95
C ARG A 125 -9.43 -11.58 10.91
N THR A 126 -8.77 -11.79 12.03
CA THR A 126 -9.17 -12.75 13.08
C THR A 126 -10.25 -12.19 14.01
N MET A 127 -10.48 -10.88 13.98
CA MET A 127 -11.58 -10.23 14.67
C MET A 127 -12.78 -10.06 13.72
N GLN A 128 -13.99 -10.21 14.26
CA GLN A 128 -15.21 -9.95 13.49
C GLN A 128 -15.44 -8.44 13.31
N ASP A 129 -16.08 -8.06 12.21
CA ASP A 129 -16.52 -6.68 12.01
C ASP A 129 -17.46 -6.29 13.17
N GLY A 130 -17.09 -5.21 13.88
CA GLY A 130 -17.83 -4.71 15.04
C GLY A 130 -17.23 -5.07 16.41
N GLU A 131 -16.21 -5.92 16.48
CA GLU A 131 -15.48 -6.17 17.74
C GLU A 131 -14.59 -5.00 18.18
N GLY A 132 -14.27 -4.07 17.26
CA GLY A 132 -13.60 -2.83 17.60
C GLY A 132 -14.57 -1.85 18.28
N SER A 133 -14.17 -1.30 19.43
CA SER A 133 -14.95 -0.29 20.17
C SER A 133 -14.80 1.13 19.61
N GLY A 134 -14.03 1.29 18.53
CA GLY A 134 -13.69 2.60 17.97
C GLY A 134 -14.49 2.94 16.70
N VAL A 135 -13.96 3.91 15.94
CA VAL A 135 -14.60 4.40 14.71
C VAL A 135 -14.44 3.41 13.57
N ALA A 136 -15.53 2.99 12.94
CA ALA A 136 -15.45 2.14 11.76
C ALA A 136 -14.74 2.88 10.61
N PRO A 137 -13.89 2.21 9.80
CA PRO A 137 -13.19 2.86 8.69
C PRO A 137 -14.11 3.59 7.71
N THR A 138 -15.28 3.02 7.43
CA THR A 138 -16.29 3.63 6.55
C THR A 138 -16.93 4.89 7.13
N ASP A 139 -17.04 4.97 8.45
CA ASP A 139 -17.51 6.18 9.13
C ASP A 139 -16.42 7.25 9.15
N ALA A 140 -15.16 6.87 9.40
CA ALA A 140 -14.02 7.76 9.30
C ALA A 140 -13.91 8.43 7.91
N LEU A 141 -14.17 7.70 6.81
CA LEU A 141 -14.22 8.26 5.46
C LEU A 141 -15.19 9.45 5.34
N SER A 142 -16.34 9.35 5.99
CA SER A 142 -17.36 10.39 5.94
C SER A 142 -17.10 11.54 6.92
N LEU A 143 -16.73 11.21 8.16
CA LEU A 143 -16.51 12.18 9.23
C LEU A 143 -15.32 13.11 8.93
N TYR A 144 -14.23 12.57 8.39
CA TYR A 144 -12.98 13.32 8.23
C TYR A 144 -12.71 13.81 6.79
N ARG A 145 -13.76 13.93 5.94
CA ARG A 145 -13.58 14.37 4.55
C ARG A 145 -13.06 15.80 4.39
N GLN A 146 -13.21 16.64 5.40
CA GLN A 146 -12.69 18.02 5.40
C GLN A 146 -11.26 18.09 5.91
N LEU A 147 -10.88 17.19 6.80
CA LEU A 147 -9.55 17.14 7.41
C LEU A 147 -8.55 16.37 6.53
N VAL A 148 -8.95 15.21 6.01
CA VAL A 148 -8.10 14.35 5.18
C VAL A 148 -8.58 14.43 3.72
N ALA A 149 -7.78 15.03 2.84
CA ALA A 149 -8.14 15.19 1.44
C ALA A 149 -8.12 13.83 0.69
N ASN A 150 -7.04 13.07 0.82
CA ASN A 150 -6.87 11.76 0.20
C ASN A 150 -7.15 10.65 1.22
N ARG A 151 -8.32 10.04 1.10
CA ARG A 151 -8.83 9.00 2.00
C ARG A 151 -8.79 7.66 1.30
N GLY A 152 -7.85 6.82 1.71
CA GLY A 152 -7.64 5.50 1.14
C GLY A 152 -8.41 4.40 1.86
N VAL A 153 -8.57 3.30 1.16
CA VAL A 153 -9.10 2.04 1.67
C VAL A 153 -8.32 0.88 1.11
N ILE A 154 -8.25 -0.23 1.83
CA ILE A 154 -7.65 -1.46 1.30
C ILE A 154 -8.63 -2.13 0.35
N VAL A 155 -8.08 -2.65 -0.76
CA VAL A 155 -8.77 -3.44 -1.79
C VAL A 155 -8.09 -4.80 -1.89
N ILE A 156 -8.86 -5.86 -1.72
CA ILE A 156 -8.39 -7.25 -1.81
C ILE A 156 -9.09 -7.90 -3.01
N PRO A 157 -8.47 -7.92 -4.20
CA PRO A 157 -9.13 -8.32 -5.45
C PRO A 157 -9.69 -9.73 -5.46
N THR A 158 -9.09 -10.61 -4.66
CA THR A 158 -9.47 -12.02 -4.54
C THR A 158 -10.59 -12.28 -3.53
N ARG A 159 -10.99 -11.28 -2.72
CA ARG A 159 -12.01 -11.46 -1.70
C ARG A 159 -13.42 -11.43 -2.28
N ASP A 160 -14.23 -12.38 -1.88
CA ASP A 160 -15.65 -12.44 -2.26
C ASP A 160 -16.41 -11.17 -1.86
N GLY A 161 -17.17 -10.59 -2.79
CA GLY A 161 -17.97 -9.39 -2.56
C GLY A 161 -17.18 -8.09 -2.42
N GLU A 162 -15.87 -8.08 -2.73
CA GLU A 162 -15.04 -6.87 -2.60
C GLU A 162 -15.48 -5.74 -3.53
N GLN A 163 -16.08 -6.03 -4.71
CA GLN A 163 -16.66 -4.98 -5.57
C GLN A 163 -17.75 -4.19 -4.84
N GLY A 164 -18.65 -4.90 -4.15
CA GLY A 164 -19.68 -4.26 -3.33
C GLY A 164 -19.10 -3.45 -2.17
N ARG A 165 -18.08 -3.98 -1.49
CA ARG A 165 -17.37 -3.28 -0.43
C ARG A 165 -16.68 -2.01 -0.95
N LEU A 166 -15.96 -2.08 -2.06
CA LEU A 166 -15.31 -0.90 -2.64
C LEU A 166 -16.33 0.14 -3.07
N ASN A 167 -17.44 -0.28 -3.71
CA ASN A 167 -18.53 0.61 -4.09
C ASN A 167 -19.10 1.34 -2.87
N PHE A 168 -19.37 0.62 -1.78
CA PHE A 168 -19.81 1.19 -0.52
C PHE A 168 -18.79 2.16 0.08
N LYS A 169 -17.51 1.78 0.13
CA LYS A 169 -16.41 2.65 0.61
C LYS A 169 -16.33 3.95 -0.22
N CYS A 170 -16.48 3.87 -1.54
CA CYS A 170 -16.51 5.04 -2.44
C CYS A 170 -17.70 5.94 -2.14
N SER A 171 -18.90 5.39 -1.91
CA SER A 171 -20.10 6.17 -1.53
C SER A 171 -19.92 6.88 -0.19
N ARG A 172 -19.11 6.30 0.72
CA ARG A 172 -18.75 6.90 2.01
C ARG A 172 -17.63 7.94 1.91
N GLY A 173 -16.99 8.08 0.76
CA GLY A 173 -16.00 9.15 0.50
C GLY A 173 -14.56 8.68 0.33
N ALA A 174 -14.30 7.40 0.08
CA ALA A 174 -12.99 6.94 -0.35
C ALA A 174 -12.60 7.62 -1.66
N THR A 175 -11.37 8.13 -1.73
CA THR A 175 -10.81 8.79 -2.91
C THR A 175 -9.88 7.88 -3.69
N TYR A 176 -9.24 6.93 -3.00
CA TYR A 176 -8.40 5.92 -3.62
C TYR A 176 -8.53 4.55 -2.92
N GLY A 177 -8.24 3.51 -3.69
CA GLY A 177 -8.10 2.15 -3.20
C GLY A 177 -6.64 1.71 -3.29
N MET A 178 -6.04 1.24 -2.21
CA MET A 178 -4.73 0.61 -2.19
C MET A 178 -4.91 -0.91 -2.22
N THR A 179 -4.33 -1.59 -3.20
CA THR A 179 -4.43 -3.05 -3.23
C THR A 179 -3.56 -3.67 -2.14
N GLN A 180 -3.92 -4.87 -1.71
CA GLN A 180 -2.91 -5.74 -1.12
C GLN A 180 -1.80 -6.01 -2.14
N LEU A 181 -0.65 -6.50 -1.65
CA LEU A 181 0.46 -6.92 -2.50
C LEU A 181 -0.02 -7.94 -3.53
N LEU A 182 0.18 -7.63 -4.81
CA LEU A 182 -0.31 -8.43 -5.92
C LEU A 182 0.65 -9.58 -6.26
N TYR A 183 0.16 -10.80 -6.17
CA TYR A 183 0.82 -12.01 -6.63
C TYR A 183 0.04 -12.73 -7.75
N SER A 184 -1.05 -12.13 -8.21
CA SER A 184 -1.83 -12.55 -9.37
C SER A 184 -2.34 -11.33 -10.14
N ASP A 185 -2.93 -11.57 -11.31
CA ASP A 185 -3.61 -10.55 -12.10
C ASP A 185 -5.12 -10.46 -11.82
N ALA A 186 -5.58 -11.01 -10.69
CA ALA A 186 -6.99 -10.98 -10.26
C ALA A 186 -7.57 -9.55 -10.23
N ILE A 187 -6.74 -8.54 -9.95
CA ILE A 187 -7.13 -7.13 -9.99
C ILE A 187 -7.70 -6.69 -11.35
N VAL A 188 -7.27 -7.32 -12.45
CA VAL A 188 -7.74 -7.00 -13.81
C VAL A 188 -9.22 -7.35 -13.94
N GLY A 189 -9.58 -8.58 -13.59
CA GLY A 189 -10.99 -9.04 -13.59
C GLY A 189 -11.84 -8.22 -12.62
N PHE A 190 -11.29 -7.97 -11.43
CA PHE A 190 -11.95 -7.15 -10.40
C PHE A 190 -12.28 -5.75 -10.91
N LEU A 191 -11.32 -5.01 -11.49
CA LEU A 191 -11.54 -3.63 -11.94
C LEU A 191 -12.44 -3.56 -13.19
N ARG A 192 -12.38 -4.55 -14.10
CA ARG A 192 -13.32 -4.64 -15.22
C ARG A 192 -14.76 -4.76 -14.74
N GLU A 193 -15.01 -5.66 -13.80
CA GLU A 193 -16.35 -5.86 -13.25
C GLU A 193 -16.79 -4.63 -12.43
N PHE A 194 -15.90 -4.04 -11.63
CA PHE A 194 -16.19 -2.81 -10.90
C PHE A 194 -16.52 -1.66 -11.84
N ALA A 195 -15.77 -1.49 -12.96
CA ALA A 195 -16.03 -0.46 -13.96
C ALA A 195 -17.40 -0.64 -14.64
N ARG A 196 -17.84 -1.90 -14.81
CA ARG A 196 -19.12 -2.23 -15.44
C ARG A 196 -20.32 -2.00 -14.51
N THR A 197 -20.12 -2.16 -13.21
CA THR A 197 -21.21 -2.20 -12.22
C THR A 197 -21.37 -0.91 -11.42
N THR A 198 -20.45 0.06 -11.53
CA THR A 198 -20.49 1.31 -10.77
C THR A 198 -19.94 2.50 -11.56
N GLU A 199 -20.45 3.69 -11.25
CA GLU A 199 -19.95 4.98 -11.77
C GLU A 199 -18.69 5.48 -11.01
N HIS A 200 -18.33 4.83 -9.90
CA HIS A 200 -17.17 5.25 -9.13
C HIS A 200 -15.87 4.94 -9.88
N ARG A 201 -14.96 5.91 -9.90
CA ARG A 201 -13.61 5.77 -10.45
C ARG A 201 -12.62 6.30 -9.41
N PRO A 202 -12.43 5.56 -8.28
CA PRO A 202 -11.37 5.92 -7.34
C PRO A 202 -10.01 5.79 -8.02
N GLU A 203 -9.03 6.51 -7.53
CA GLU A 203 -7.65 6.20 -7.89
C GLU A 203 -7.27 4.83 -7.33
N ILE A 204 -6.53 4.03 -8.12
CA ILE A 204 -6.08 2.71 -7.70
C ILE A 204 -4.56 2.74 -7.52
N LEU A 205 -4.13 2.57 -6.29
CA LEU A 205 -2.74 2.41 -5.92
C LEU A 205 -2.40 0.91 -5.96
N LEU A 206 -1.76 0.49 -7.06
CA LEU A 206 -1.43 -0.91 -7.34
C LEU A 206 -0.15 -1.30 -6.60
N SER A 207 -0.22 -2.28 -5.73
CA SER A 207 0.90 -2.70 -4.87
C SER A 207 1.68 -3.84 -5.49
N PHE A 208 2.97 -3.61 -5.77
CA PHE A 208 3.91 -4.61 -6.27
C PHE A 208 5.11 -4.71 -5.35
N GLY A 209 5.46 -5.92 -4.97
CA GLY A 209 6.55 -6.17 -4.05
C GLY A 209 7.71 -6.92 -4.69
N PHE A 210 8.87 -6.79 -4.07
CA PHE A 210 10.03 -7.62 -4.34
C PHE A 210 10.58 -8.18 -3.05
N VAL A 211 10.73 -9.50 -3.00
CA VAL A 211 11.27 -10.21 -1.84
C VAL A 211 12.54 -10.96 -2.23
N PRO A 212 13.72 -10.43 -1.89
CA PRO A 212 15.00 -11.04 -2.29
C PRO A 212 15.18 -12.47 -1.80
N LYS A 213 14.62 -12.80 -0.63
CA LYS A 213 14.71 -14.10 0.04
C LYS A 213 13.32 -14.67 0.28
N VAL A 214 12.56 -14.91 -0.80
CA VAL A 214 11.19 -15.44 -0.72
C VAL A 214 11.17 -16.77 0.04
N GLU A 215 12.11 -17.66 -0.21
CA GLU A 215 12.20 -18.98 0.41
C GLU A 215 12.29 -18.96 1.94
N THR A 216 12.86 -17.90 2.52
CA THR A 216 12.96 -17.75 3.98
C THR A 216 11.74 -17.05 4.59
N ARG A 217 10.86 -16.50 3.76
CA ARG A 217 9.71 -15.69 4.19
C ARG A 217 8.37 -16.20 3.64
N ILE A 218 8.39 -17.30 2.93
CA ILE A 218 7.22 -17.85 2.25
C ILE A 218 6.05 -18.13 3.21
N GLY A 219 6.34 -18.57 4.42
CA GLY A 219 5.32 -18.77 5.46
C GLY A 219 4.55 -17.49 5.77
N LEU A 220 5.28 -16.38 5.96
CA LEU A 220 4.65 -15.09 6.23
C LEU A 220 3.90 -14.55 5.01
N ILE A 221 4.44 -14.70 3.80
CA ILE A 221 3.75 -14.28 2.59
C ILE A 221 2.44 -15.06 2.43
N ASN A 222 2.48 -16.39 2.57
CA ASN A 222 1.29 -17.21 2.51
C ASN A 222 0.26 -16.83 3.57
N TRP A 223 0.70 -16.51 4.79
CA TRP A 223 -0.17 -16.03 5.85
C TRP A 223 -0.80 -14.68 5.51
N LEU A 224 -0.05 -13.74 4.92
CA LEU A 224 -0.57 -12.43 4.51
C LEU A 224 -1.62 -12.51 3.41
N ILE A 225 -1.42 -13.39 2.40
CA ILE A 225 -2.36 -13.56 1.28
C ILE A 225 -3.48 -14.58 1.58
N GLN A 226 -3.39 -15.31 2.68
CA GLN A 226 -4.34 -16.35 3.04
C GLN A 226 -5.74 -15.78 3.25
N ASP A 227 -6.71 -16.34 2.55
CA ASP A 227 -8.13 -16.12 2.79
C ASP A 227 -8.84 -17.49 2.81
N PRO A 228 -9.05 -18.08 4.00
CA PRO A 228 -9.68 -19.38 4.13
C PRO A 228 -11.11 -19.34 3.57
N GLY A 229 -11.35 -19.95 2.48
CA GLY A 229 -12.66 -19.97 1.80
C GLY A 229 -12.65 -19.28 0.44
N ASN A 230 -11.54 -18.67 0.02
CA ASN A 230 -11.42 -18.09 -1.31
C ASN A 230 -10.46 -18.89 -2.21
N ALA A 231 -11.01 -19.61 -3.19
CA ALA A 231 -10.24 -20.40 -4.14
C ALA A 231 -9.28 -19.54 -5.01
N ALA A 232 -9.58 -18.26 -5.22
CA ALA A 232 -8.74 -17.36 -6.01
C ALA A 232 -7.35 -17.13 -5.38
N VAL A 233 -7.20 -17.34 -4.08
CA VAL A 233 -5.91 -17.30 -3.38
C VAL A 233 -4.96 -18.42 -3.84
N ALA A 234 -5.47 -19.52 -4.38
CA ALA A 234 -4.64 -20.63 -4.85
C ALA A 234 -3.67 -20.21 -5.96
N ASP A 235 -4.07 -19.33 -6.88
CA ASP A 235 -3.20 -18.81 -7.94
C ASP A 235 -2.08 -17.94 -7.37
N GLU A 236 -2.38 -17.11 -6.37
CA GLU A 236 -1.38 -16.30 -5.66
C GLU A 236 -0.37 -17.17 -4.92
N GLN A 237 -0.86 -18.19 -4.20
CA GLN A 237 0.00 -19.16 -3.51
C GLN A 237 0.88 -19.93 -4.50
N ALA A 238 0.34 -20.40 -5.62
CA ALA A 238 1.10 -21.08 -6.67
C ALA A 238 2.19 -20.16 -7.25
N PHE A 239 1.89 -18.89 -7.47
CA PHE A 239 2.86 -17.92 -7.95
C PHE A 239 3.97 -17.68 -6.92
N VAL A 240 3.64 -17.53 -5.64
CA VAL A 240 4.61 -17.38 -4.54
C VAL A 240 5.52 -18.61 -4.44
N GLN A 241 4.97 -19.82 -4.58
CA GLN A 241 5.78 -21.05 -4.62
C GLN A 241 6.72 -21.08 -5.84
N LYS A 242 6.25 -20.63 -7.00
CA LYS A 242 7.09 -20.50 -8.19
C LYS A 242 8.22 -19.49 -8.01
N LEU A 243 7.95 -18.36 -7.33
CA LEU A 243 9.00 -17.40 -6.97
C LEU A 243 10.04 -18.03 -6.06
N ALA A 244 9.61 -18.73 -5.00
CA ALA A 244 10.49 -19.39 -4.04
C ALA A 244 11.41 -20.41 -4.70
N GLY A 245 10.90 -21.22 -5.61
CA GLY A 245 11.66 -22.23 -6.36
C GLY A 245 12.50 -21.67 -7.52
N SER A 246 12.56 -20.37 -7.71
CA SER A 246 13.26 -19.75 -8.85
C SER A 246 14.56 -19.04 -8.46
N GLU A 247 15.55 -19.07 -9.35
CA GLU A 247 16.76 -18.27 -9.22
C GLU A 247 16.47 -16.76 -9.22
N PRO A 248 17.31 -15.92 -8.58
CA PRO A 248 17.04 -14.48 -8.42
C PRO A 248 16.69 -13.74 -9.71
N ALA A 249 17.41 -13.98 -10.80
CA ALA A 249 17.13 -13.36 -12.09
C ALA A 249 15.77 -13.79 -12.68
N ARG A 250 15.35 -15.03 -12.44
CA ARG A 250 14.04 -15.52 -12.86
C ARG A 250 12.91 -14.95 -11.98
N ARG A 251 13.12 -14.84 -10.67
CA ARG A 251 12.18 -14.16 -9.75
C ARG A 251 11.90 -12.75 -10.22
N ARG A 252 12.95 -11.98 -10.50
CA ARG A 252 12.83 -10.62 -11.03
C ARG A 252 11.97 -10.59 -12.30
N ARG A 253 12.28 -11.41 -13.30
CA ARG A 253 11.48 -11.50 -14.53
C ARG A 253 10.02 -11.84 -14.26
N LEU A 254 9.73 -12.82 -13.39
CA LEU A 254 8.36 -13.19 -13.03
C LEU A 254 7.58 -12.02 -12.44
N MET A 255 8.21 -11.22 -11.55
CA MET A 255 7.57 -10.03 -10.96
C MET A 255 7.34 -8.92 -12.00
N VAL A 256 8.31 -8.67 -12.88
CA VAL A 256 8.16 -7.70 -13.98
C VAL A 256 7.08 -8.15 -14.97
N ASP A 257 7.01 -9.43 -15.30
CA ASP A 257 5.96 -9.98 -16.17
C ASP A 257 4.56 -9.87 -15.55
N LEU A 258 4.45 -10.08 -14.23
CA LEU A 258 3.19 -9.84 -13.52
C LEU A 258 2.79 -8.36 -13.58
N TYR A 259 3.73 -7.47 -13.32
CA TYR A 259 3.52 -6.02 -13.42
C TYR A 259 2.96 -5.65 -14.82
N LYS A 260 3.61 -6.09 -15.89
CA LYS A 260 3.18 -5.84 -17.27
C LYS A 260 1.76 -6.34 -17.52
N ARG A 261 1.46 -7.60 -17.17
CA ARG A 261 0.12 -8.17 -17.38
C ARG A 261 -0.96 -7.39 -16.65
N VAL A 262 -0.69 -6.96 -15.41
CA VAL A 262 -1.65 -6.15 -14.65
C VAL A 262 -1.87 -4.81 -15.35
N LEU A 263 -0.80 -4.08 -15.68
CA LEU A 263 -0.93 -2.75 -16.32
C LEU A 263 -1.62 -2.84 -17.67
N ASP A 264 -1.25 -3.82 -18.52
CA ASP A 264 -1.91 -4.04 -19.82
C ASP A 264 -3.42 -4.34 -19.67
N GLY A 265 -3.79 -4.97 -18.55
CA GLY A 265 -5.18 -5.34 -18.29
C GLY A 265 -6.04 -4.24 -17.67
N VAL A 266 -5.44 -3.19 -17.11
CA VAL A 266 -6.19 -2.14 -16.37
C VAL A 266 -6.04 -0.74 -16.95
N ALA A 267 -5.06 -0.46 -17.81
CA ALA A 267 -4.74 0.89 -18.27
C ALA A 267 -5.89 1.58 -19.03
N ASP A 268 -6.72 0.80 -19.72
CA ASP A 268 -7.85 1.27 -20.53
C ASP A 268 -9.19 1.34 -19.76
N LEU A 269 -9.22 0.97 -18.48
CA LEU A 269 -10.45 0.89 -17.69
C LEU A 269 -10.92 2.24 -17.12
N GLY A 270 -10.18 3.32 -17.36
CA GLY A 270 -10.55 4.68 -16.98
C GLY A 270 -10.40 4.99 -15.48
N PHE A 271 -9.59 4.20 -14.74
CA PHE A 271 -9.19 4.52 -13.38
C PHE A 271 -7.90 5.34 -13.40
N PRO A 272 -7.78 6.41 -12.59
CA PRO A 272 -6.48 6.96 -12.27
C PRO A 272 -5.63 5.87 -11.59
N LEU A 273 -4.41 5.65 -12.07
CA LEU A 273 -3.52 4.60 -11.57
C LEU A 273 -2.29 5.22 -10.92
N SER A 274 -1.94 4.70 -9.76
CA SER A 274 -0.69 4.96 -9.03
C SER A 274 0.00 3.66 -8.69
N ILE A 275 1.29 3.70 -8.43
CA ILE A 275 2.08 2.52 -8.11
C ILE A 275 2.55 2.58 -6.65
N HIS A 276 2.38 1.48 -5.95
CA HIS A 276 2.92 1.25 -4.62
C HIS A 276 3.96 0.13 -4.71
N LEU A 277 5.20 0.45 -4.31
CA LEU A 277 6.35 -0.46 -4.37
C LEU A 277 6.68 -0.93 -2.96
N GLU A 278 6.62 -2.22 -2.75
CA GLU A 278 6.85 -2.82 -1.44
C GLU A 278 8.20 -3.54 -1.38
N ALA A 279 9.13 -2.98 -0.60
CA ALA A 279 10.35 -3.66 -0.22
C ALA A 279 10.11 -4.47 1.07
N THR A 280 9.26 -5.47 1.00
CA THR A 280 8.59 -6.19 2.09
C THR A 280 9.50 -6.65 3.25
N TYR A 281 10.79 -6.79 3.04
CA TYR A 281 11.75 -7.25 4.06
C TYR A 281 13.02 -6.40 4.13
N GLY A 282 12.92 -5.17 3.71
CA GLY A 282 13.98 -4.20 3.80
C GLY A 282 14.45 -3.67 2.46
N VAL A 283 14.95 -2.47 2.51
CA VAL A 283 15.46 -1.72 1.36
C VAL A 283 16.72 -2.40 0.82
N SER A 284 16.73 -2.77 -0.46
CA SER A 284 17.86 -3.42 -1.11
C SER A 284 18.07 -2.95 -2.56
N ALA A 285 19.31 -2.98 -3.03
CA ALA A 285 19.64 -2.63 -4.41
C ALA A 285 18.85 -3.47 -5.43
N ALA A 286 18.73 -4.79 -5.20
CA ALA A 286 18.00 -5.70 -6.09
C ALA A 286 16.50 -5.37 -6.20
N ALA A 287 15.87 -4.87 -5.11
CA ALA A 287 14.51 -4.39 -5.16
C ALA A 287 14.40 -3.15 -6.07
N PHE A 288 15.27 -2.18 -5.90
CA PHE A 288 15.26 -0.95 -6.70
C PHE A 288 15.56 -1.17 -8.18
N GLU A 289 16.48 -2.08 -8.52
CA GLU A 289 16.70 -2.50 -9.91
C GLU A 289 15.44 -3.12 -10.52
N THR A 290 14.70 -3.92 -9.75
CA THR A 290 13.44 -4.52 -10.20
C THR A 290 12.36 -3.46 -10.38
N PHE A 291 12.24 -2.52 -9.44
CA PHE A 291 11.31 -1.40 -9.54
C PHE A 291 11.62 -0.49 -10.73
N ALA A 292 12.90 -0.24 -11.02
CA ALA A 292 13.29 0.52 -12.19
C ALA A 292 12.85 -0.16 -13.49
N GLU A 293 12.99 -1.49 -13.59
CA GLU A 293 12.53 -2.25 -14.76
C GLU A 293 11.00 -2.23 -14.91
N MET A 294 10.24 -2.35 -13.80
CA MET A 294 8.78 -2.20 -13.78
C MET A 294 8.36 -0.81 -14.27
N LEU A 295 8.93 0.23 -13.67
CA LEU A 295 8.58 1.62 -13.96
C LEU A 295 9.08 2.11 -15.33
N ALA A 296 10.05 1.45 -15.94
CA ALA A 296 10.46 1.68 -17.32
C ALA A 296 9.41 1.18 -18.31
N TYR A 297 8.63 0.15 -17.96
CA TYR A 297 7.52 -0.33 -18.78
C TYR A 297 6.33 0.62 -18.71
N TRP A 298 5.90 0.98 -17.52
CA TRP A 298 4.81 1.91 -17.27
C TRP A 298 5.01 2.63 -15.93
N SER A 299 4.63 3.90 -15.89
CA SER A 299 4.57 4.68 -14.64
C SER A 299 3.51 5.77 -14.76
N PRO A 300 2.95 6.26 -13.65
CA PRO A 300 2.11 7.45 -13.65
C PRO A 300 2.82 8.62 -14.34
N ALA A 301 2.06 9.46 -15.03
CA ALA A 301 2.60 10.64 -15.69
C ALA A 301 3.27 11.58 -14.67
N GLU A 302 4.44 12.14 -15.04
CA GLU A 302 5.07 13.16 -14.20
C GLU A 302 4.20 14.42 -14.21
N PRO A 303 3.85 14.98 -13.04
CA PRO A 303 3.10 16.22 -12.99
C PRO A 303 3.84 17.32 -13.71
N GLY A 304 3.15 17.95 -14.67
CA GLY A 304 3.68 19.12 -15.40
C GLY A 304 4.48 18.82 -16.67
N LYS A 305 4.66 17.55 -17.07
CA LYS A 305 5.04 17.22 -18.44
C LYS A 305 3.76 17.04 -19.27
N PRO A 306 3.57 17.79 -20.37
CA PRO A 306 2.49 17.50 -21.33
C PRO A 306 2.74 16.12 -21.95
N ASP A 307 1.64 15.37 -22.17
CA ASP A 307 1.63 14.11 -22.91
C ASP A 307 2.20 14.25 -24.32
#